data_9420643c10cf4196cecf5fea777e76ea
#
_entry.id   9420643c10cf4196cecf5fea777e76ea
#
_cell.length_a   1.000
_cell.length_b   1.000
_cell.length_c   1.000
_cell.angle_alpha   90.00
_cell.angle_beta   90.00
_cell.angle_gamma   90.00
#
_symmetry.space_group_name_H-M   'P 1'
#
loop_
_entity.id
_entity.type
_entity.pdbx_description
1 polymer ?
#
loop_
_entity_poly.entity_id
_entity_poly.type
_entity_poly.pdbx_seq_one_letter_code
_entity_poly.pdbx_strand_id
1 'polypeptide(L)'
;MAEDHTFTLNGDERWLVRFTTLEGGAYGYTYSQKSKRPRILIHDGLRGRHRLTIIVHELLHALYPSASVEHTEQAGKDIAKVLWCLSY
;
A
#
# COMPACT_ATOMS: atom_id res chain seq x y z
N MET A 1 4.53 8.63 15.62
CA MET A 1 4.61 7.26 16.15
C MET A 1 4.24 6.28 15.05
N ALA A 2 5.01 5.21 14.85
CA ALA A 2 4.74 4.24 13.79
C ALA A 2 3.75 3.18 14.28
N GLU A 3 2.89 2.72 13.38
CA GLU A 3 1.97 1.63 13.64
C GLU A 3 2.31 0.51 12.65
N ASP A 4 2.67 -0.66 13.16
CA ASP A 4 3.15 -1.77 12.36
C ASP A 4 2.17 -2.94 12.33
N HIS A 5 1.99 -3.48 11.13
CA HIS A 5 1.20 -4.69 10.89
C HIS A 5 2.02 -5.64 10.02
N THR A 6 1.93 -6.93 10.28
CA THR A 6 2.64 -7.94 9.49
C THR A 6 1.63 -8.88 8.84
N PHE A 7 1.81 -9.12 7.55
CA PHE A 7 0.95 -10.01 6.77
C PHE A 7 1.78 -10.99 5.96
N THR A 8 1.20 -12.15 5.70
CA THR A 8 1.75 -13.09 4.71
C THR A 8 1.09 -12.79 3.37
N LEU A 9 1.89 -12.42 2.38
CA LEU A 9 1.42 -12.10 1.03
C LEU A 9 2.10 -13.02 0.02
N ASN A 10 1.54 -13.11 -1.18
CA ASN A 10 2.09 -13.97 -2.25
C ASN A 10 2.32 -15.41 -1.80
N GLY A 11 1.43 -15.90 -0.94
CA GLY A 11 1.47 -17.27 -0.42
C GLY A 11 2.33 -17.44 0.82
N ASP A 12 3.59 -17.01 0.81
CA ASP A 12 4.53 -17.29 1.90
C ASP A 12 5.48 -16.15 2.26
N GLU A 13 5.31 -14.97 1.68
CA GLU A 13 6.19 -13.84 1.96
C GLU A 13 5.69 -13.03 3.15
N ARG A 14 6.55 -12.76 4.12
CA ARG A 14 6.21 -11.88 5.24
C ARG A 14 6.47 -10.43 4.85
N TRP A 15 5.40 -9.65 4.91
CA TRP A 15 5.43 -8.22 4.60
C TRP A 15 5.09 -7.40 5.83
N LEU A 16 5.86 -6.34 6.04
CA LEU A 16 5.54 -5.32 7.04
C LEU A 16 4.76 -4.20 6.37
N VAL A 17 3.63 -3.81 6.96
CA VAL A 17 2.91 -2.59 6.58
C VAL A 17 3.03 -1.62 7.75
N ARG A 18 3.68 -0.49 7.50
CA ARG A 18 3.96 0.50 8.54
C ARG A 18 3.31 1.82 8.19
N PHE A 19 2.54 2.37 9.15
CA PHE A 19 2.01 3.72 9.07
C PHE A 19 2.95 4.62 9.84
N THR A 20 3.58 5.56 9.15
CA THR A 20 4.58 6.45 9.75
C THR A 20 4.62 7.76 8.98
N THR A 21 5.18 8.80 9.57
CA THR A 21 5.34 10.08 8.88
C THR A 21 6.36 9.92 7.75
N LEU A 22 5.94 10.23 6.53
CA LEU A 22 6.79 10.24 5.35
C LEU A 22 7.09 11.68 4.95
N GLU A 23 8.35 11.96 4.71
CA GLU A 23 8.82 13.31 4.33
C GLU A 23 8.77 13.49 2.82
N GLY A 24 8.89 14.75 2.37
CA GLY A 24 8.98 15.07 0.95
C GLY A 24 7.68 14.97 0.18
N GLY A 25 6.54 14.94 0.87
CA GLY A 25 5.23 14.87 0.23
C GLY A 25 4.84 13.49 -0.27
N ALA A 26 5.59 12.45 0.08
CA ALA A 26 5.27 11.09 -0.29
C ALA A 26 4.09 10.56 0.53
N TYR A 27 3.20 9.78 -0.10
CA TYR A 27 2.07 9.15 0.57
C TYR A 27 2.31 7.68 0.88
N GLY A 28 3.13 7.00 0.09
CA GLY A 28 3.45 5.61 0.31
C GLY A 28 4.65 5.12 -0.50
N TYR A 29 5.22 4.02 -0.05
CA TYR A 29 6.31 3.32 -0.73
C TYR A 29 6.12 1.82 -0.61
N THR A 30 6.50 1.08 -1.66
CA THR A 30 6.58 -0.37 -1.64
C THR A 30 8.03 -0.78 -1.89
N TYR A 31 8.61 -1.49 -0.95
CA TYR A 31 9.93 -2.11 -1.09
C TYR A 31 9.74 -3.59 -1.36
N SER A 32 10.12 -4.01 -2.56
CA SER A 32 9.76 -5.31 -3.12
C SER A 32 10.50 -6.49 -2.51
N GLN A 33 10.15 -7.68 -3.01
CA GLN A 33 10.71 -8.99 -2.66
C GLN A 33 12.22 -9.10 -2.71
N LYS A 34 12.89 -8.29 -3.55
CA LYS A 34 14.35 -8.28 -3.66
C LYS A 34 15.01 -7.62 -2.47
N SER A 35 14.24 -6.93 -1.65
CA SER A 35 14.71 -6.38 -0.39
C SER A 35 14.77 -7.48 0.65
N LYS A 36 15.73 -7.39 1.60
CA LYS A 36 15.80 -8.32 2.73
C LYS A 36 14.57 -8.26 3.61
N ARG A 37 13.81 -7.15 3.55
CA ARG A 37 12.61 -6.93 4.36
C ARG A 37 11.53 -6.32 3.49
N PRO A 38 10.74 -7.13 2.80
CA PRO A 38 9.61 -6.62 2.02
C PRO A 38 8.70 -5.79 2.92
N ARG A 39 8.42 -4.56 2.51
CA ARG A 39 7.61 -3.67 3.34
C ARG A 39 6.87 -2.63 2.52
N ILE A 40 5.77 -2.19 3.08
CA ILE A 40 4.97 -1.09 2.57
C ILE A 40 4.96 -0.01 3.65
N LEU A 41 5.26 1.22 3.26
CA LEU A 41 5.17 2.39 4.14
C LEU A 41 4.01 3.25 3.67
N ILE A 42 3.15 3.67 4.61
CA ILE A 42 1.99 4.52 4.34
C ILE A 42 2.09 5.75 5.23
N HIS A 43 1.89 6.93 4.65
CA HIS A 43 1.92 8.17 5.42
C HIS A 43 0.78 8.18 6.45
N ASP A 44 1.12 8.43 7.70
CA ASP A 44 0.19 8.35 8.82
C ASP A 44 -0.81 9.51 8.88
N GLY A 45 -0.57 10.58 8.14
CA GLY A 45 -1.48 11.72 8.05
C GLY A 45 -2.67 11.53 7.10
N LEU A 46 -2.69 10.44 6.34
CA LEU A 46 -3.79 10.19 5.40
C LEU A 46 -5.08 9.81 6.11
N ARG A 47 -6.22 10.19 5.52
CA ARG A 47 -7.55 9.95 6.09
C ARG A 47 -8.54 9.54 5.00
N GLY A 48 -9.59 8.84 5.41
CA GLY A 48 -10.74 8.52 4.59
C GLY A 48 -10.39 7.75 3.33
N ARG A 49 -11.07 8.09 2.25
CA ARG A 49 -10.89 7.38 0.98
C ARG A 49 -9.48 7.53 0.41
N HIS A 50 -8.83 8.67 0.62
CA HIS A 50 -7.45 8.87 0.17
C HIS A 50 -6.50 7.84 0.83
N ARG A 51 -6.66 7.63 2.14
CA ARG A 51 -5.89 6.62 2.87
C ARG A 51 -6.09 5.23 2.27
N LEU A 52 -7.34 4.84 2.03
CA LEU A 52 -7.66 3.56 1.42
C LEU A 52 -7.05 3.41 0.03
N THR A 53 -7.15 4.46 -0.80
CA THR A 53 -6.59 4.46 -2.14
C THR A 53 -5.08 4.21 -2.13
N ILE A 54 -4.35 4.86 -1.22
CA ILE A 54 -2.89 4.69 -1.13
C ILE A 54 -2.53 3.29 -0.63
N ILE A 55 -3.26 2.76 0.36
CA ILE A 55 -3.05 1.39 0.85
C ILE A 55 -3.21 0.39 -0.30
N VAL A 56 -4.29 0.49 -1.06
CA VAL A 56 -4.55 -0.44 -2.18
C VAL A 56 -3.49 -0.28 -3.26
N HIS A 57 -3.10 0.95 -3.58
CA HIS A 57 -2.06 1.24 -4.57
C HIS A 57 -0.74 0.53 -4.21
N GLU A 58 -0.28 0.68 -2.97
CA GLU A 58 0.97 0.05 -2.54
C GLU A 58 0.86 -1.48 -2.46
N LEU A 59 -0.29 -2.00 -2.04
CA LEU A 59 -0.55 -3.44 -2.06
C LEU A 59 -0.47 -4.01 -3.48
N LEU A 60 -1.00 -3.30 -4.46
CA LEU A 60 -0.93 -3.76 -5.85
C LEU A 60 0.51 -3.81 -6.36
N HIS A 61 1.36 -2.86 -5.96
CA HIS A 61 2.78 -2.94 -6.27
C HIS A 61 3.44 -4.16 -5.64
N ALA A 62 3.05 -4.52 -4.42
CA ALA A 62 3.57 -5.69 -3.72
C ALA A 62 3.12 -7.00 -4.37
N LEU A 63 1.84 -7.08 -4.78
CA LEU A 63 1.25 -8.30 -5.31
C LEU A 63 1.52 -8.49 -6.81
N TYR A 64 1.65 -7.40 -7.56
CA TYR A 64 1.83 -7.41 -9.01
C TYR A 64 3.00 -6.50 -9.41
N PRO A 65 4.25 -6.88 -9.04
CA PRO A 65 5.40 -5.99 -9.26
C PRO A 65 5.70 -5.71 -10.73
N SER A 66 5.19 -6.53 -11.63
CA SER A 66 5.39 -6.35 -13.08
C SER A 66 4.32 -5.47 -13.74
N ALA A 67 3.28 -5.08 -13.01
CA ALA A 67 2.24 -4.21 -13.56
C ALA A 67 2.78 -2.78 -13.75
N SER A 68 2.29 -2.09 -14.79
CA SER A 68 2.69 -0.71 -15.04
C SER A 68 2.19 0.20 -13.91
N VAL A 69 2.88 1.33 -13.71
CA VAL A 69 2.50 2.32 -12.71
C VAL A 69 1.10 2.87 -13.02
N GLU A 70 0.81 3.15 -14.28
CA GLU A 70 -0.50 3.66 -14.70
C GLU A 70 -1.61 2.65 -14.40
N HIS A 71 -1.39 1.37 -14.70
CA HIS A 71 -2.38 0.32 -14.41
C HIS A 71 -2.61 0.20 -12.91
N THR A 72 -1.55 0.18 -12.12
CA THR A 72 -1.63 0.08 -10.66
C THR A 72 -2.35 1.27 -10.07
N GLU A 73 -2.06 2.48 -10.55
CA GLU A 73 -2.73 3.69 -10.09
C GLU A 73 -4.23 3.65 -10.37
N GLN A 74 -4.62 3.29 -11.58
CA GLN A 74 -6.04 3.21 -11.94
C GLN A 74 -6.76 2.11 -11.17
N ALA A 75 -6.16 0.92 -11.08
CA ALA A 75 -6.74 -0.19 -10.34
C ALA A 75 -6.90 0.17 -8.86
N GLY A 76 -5.91 0.84 -8.27
CA GLY A 76 -6.00 1.29 -6.88
C GLY A 76 -7.17 2.21 -6.64
N LYS A 77 -7.38 3.18 -7.53
CA LYS A 77 -8.53 4.10 -7.45
C LYS A 77 -9.85 3.36 -7.58
N ASP A 78 -9.96 2.43 -8.53
CA ASP A 78 -11.18 1.68 -8.77
C ASP A 78 -11.54 0.76 -7.60
N ILE A 79 -10.57 0.02 -7.09
CA ILE A 79 -10.78 -0.88 -5.96
C ILE A 79 -11.16 -0.08 -4.71
N ALA A 80 -10.43 1.00 -4.42
CA ALA A 80 -10.73 1.85 -3.27
C ALA A 80 -12.12 2.47 -3.37
N LYS A 81 -12.53 2.89 -4.57
CA LYS A 81 -13.86 3.43 -4.81
C LYS A 81 -14.95 2.42 -4.42
N VAL A 82 -14.81 1.19 -4.88
CA VAL A 82 -15.79 0.14 -4.58
C VAL A 82 -15.82 -0.16 -3.09
N LEU A 83 -14.67 -0.37 -2.48
CA LEU A 83 -14.58 -0.68 -1.05
C LEU A 83 -15.12 0.45 -0.20
N TRP A 84 -14.78 1.69 -0.53
CA TRP A 84 -15.28 2.86 0.20
C TRP A 84 -16.81 2.96 0.13
N CYS A 85 -17.37 2.79 -1.06
CA CYS A 85 -18.81 2.84 -1.27
C CYS A 85 -19.54 1.70 -0.53
N LEU A 86 -18.86 0.57 -0.30
CA LEU A 86 -19.41 -0.57 0.46
C LEU A 86 -19.07 -0.50 1.95
N SER A 87 -18.48 0.59 2.42
CA SER A 87 -18.13 0.83 3.84
C SER A 87 -17.07 -0.12 4.40
N TYR A 88 -16.12 -0.47 3.61
CA TYR A 88 -14.98 -1.24 4.11
C TYR A 88 -13.82 -0.37 4.56
#